data_c693260ed59481c9bd194aeb1252ac41
#
_entry.id   c693260ed59481c9bd194aeb1252ac41
#
_cell.length_a   1.000
_cell.length_b   1.000
_cell.length_c   1.000
_cell.angle_alpha   90.00
_cell.angle_beta   90.00
_cell.angle_gamma   90.00
#
_symmetry.space_group_name_H-M   'P 1'
#
loop_
_entity.id
_entity.type
_entity.pdbx_description
1 polymer ?
#
loop_
_entity_poly.entity_id
_entity_poly.type
_entity_poly.pdbx_seq_one_letter_code
_entity_poly.pdbx_strand_id
1 'polypeptide(L)'
;MAEFSPTRTHATWKPRVTPVPIPYFRCAECGAVFQGVDGDVEITMSDNHRSQVAELPYAHTDFHPECCGKPMERLEGISYLDPGVIDKIKLDYEIVGSYDHNALRVTWKVNESGYEPRWFAIKTFTGVMTKYVTPKKWPPIVFAFADEDAYAYCDEDPCLECTFRCKRGMEVYCYTPKIGLIVMPLDRMIATGSAGFEAVEPPIDAK
;
A
#
# COMPACT_ATOMS: atom_id res chain seq x y z
N MET A 1 -5.38 -23.22 28.11
CA MET A 1 -5.84 -21.79 28.11
C MET A 1 -4.59 -20.95 28.02
N ALA A 2 -4.40 -20.25 26.92
CA ALA A 2 -3.27 -19.34 26.78
C ALA A 2 -3.49 -18.15 27.74
N GLU A 3 -2.53 -17.94 28.64
CA GLU A 3 -2.55 -16.77 29.51
C GLU A 3 -2.48 -15.51 28.65
N PHE A 4 -3.52 -14.71 28.76
CA PHE A 4 -3.57 -13.39 28.12
C PHE A 4 -2.52 -12.49 28.76
N SER A 5 -1.60 -12.00 27.95
CA SER A 5 -0.72 -10.93 28.39
C SER A 5 -1.59 -9.72 28.74
N PRO A 6 -1.47 -9.15 29.94
CA PRO A 6 -2.28 -8.00 30.37
C PRO A 6 -2.00 -6.73 29.54
N THR A 7 -0.97 -6.75 28.73
CA THR A 7 -0.64 -5.65 27.79
C THR A 7 -1.31 -5.78 26.43
N ARG A 8 -1.95 -6.92 26.15
CA ARG A 8 -2.71 -7.11 24.92
C ARG A 8 -4.14 -6.63 25.12
N THR A 9 -4.46 -5.48 24.56
CA THR A 9 -5.84 -5.01 24.47
C THR A 9 -6.58 -5.74 23.33
N HIS A 10 -7.91 -5.66 23.27
CA HIS A 10 -8.69 -6.22 22.15
C HIS A 10 -8.22 -5.70 20.79
N ALA A 11 -7.64 -4.53 20.73
CA ALA A 11 -7.04 -3.97 19.54
C ALA A 11 -5.82 -4.77 19.01
N THR A 12 -5.21 -5.62 19.82
CA THR A 12 -4.05 -6.45 19.42
C THR A 12 -4.42 -7.75 18.72
N TRP A 13 -5.68 -8.00 18.46
CA TRP A 13 -6.21 -9.24 17.88
C TRP A 13 -6.49 -9.13 16.39
N LYS A 14 -5.79 -8.28 15.69
CA LYS A 14 -6.12 -8.04 14.30
C LYS A 14 -5.41 -9.00 13.39
N PRO A 15 -6.13 -9.51 12.38
CA PRO A 15 -5.56 -10.38 11.39
C PRO A 15 -4.48 -9.64 10.61
N ARG A 16 -3.53 -10.37 10.08
CA ARG A 16 -2.48 -9.81 9.25
C ARG A 16 -2.97 -9.59 7.86
N VAL A 17 -2.42 -8.57 7.24
CA VAL A 17 -2.56 -8.40 5.80
C VAL A 17 -1.78 -9.52 5.11
N THR A 18 -2.48 -10.33 4.32
CA THR A 18 -1.81 -11.33 3.50
C THR A 18 -0.95 -10.65 2.43
N PRO A 19 0.19 -11.23 2.08
CA PRO A 19 1.06 -10.67 1.03
C PRO A 19 0.50 -10.90 -0.39
N VAL A 20 -0.80 -11.07 -0.52
CA VAL A 20 -1.45 -11.27 -1.82
C VAL A 20 -1.53 -9.93 -2.56
N PRO A 21 -0.96 -9.82 -3.77
CA PRO A 21 -1.01 -8.58 -4.52
C PRO A 21 -2.42 -8.30 -5.02
N ILE A 22 -2.78 -7.02 -5.06
CA ILE A 22 -4.03 -6.59 -5.66
C ILE A 22 -3.98 -6.84 -7.16
N PRO A 23 -4.98 -7.52 -7.77
CA PRO A 23 -5.03 -7.73 -9.19
C PRO A 23 -5.44 -6.44 -9.92
N TYR A 24 -4.47 -5.78 -10.51
CA TYR A 24 -4.70 -4.67 -11.43
C TYR A 24 -4.52 -5.12 -12.87
N PHE A 25 -5.38 -4.63 -13.76
CA PHE A 25 -5.36 -4.91 -15.18
C PHE A 25 -5.36 -3.61 -15.98
N ARG A 26 -4.71 -3.61 -17.13
CA ARG A 26 -4.64 -2.45 -18.02
C ARG A 26 -5.11 -2.82 -19.40
N CYS A 27 -5.91 -1.94 -19.99
CA CYS A 27 -6.22 -2.00 -21.42
C CYS A 27 -5.08 -1.40 -22.24
N ALA A 28 -4.51 -2.15 -23.16
CA ALA A 28 -3.45 -1.69 -24.03
C ALA A 28 -3.92 -0.59 -25.03
N GLU A 29 -5.21 -0.58 -25.39
CA GLU A 29 -5.76 0.37 -26.35
C GLU A 29 -6.06 1.74 -25.74
N CYS A 30 -6.83 1.78 -24.65
CA CYS A 30 -7.29 3.04 -24.06
C CYS A 30 -6.56 3.43 -22.77
N GLY A 31 -5.71 2.56 -22.22
CA GLY A 31 -4.99 2.79 -21.00
C GLY A 31 -5.84 2.71 -19.72
N ALA A 32 -7.10 2.31 -19.81
CA ALA A 32 -7.95 2.13 -18.65
C ALA A 32 -7.34 1.07 -17.71
N VAL A 33 -7.42 1.33 -16.40
CA VAL A 33 -6.98 0.39 -15.37
C VAL A 33 -8.17 -0.09 -14.58
N PHE A 34 -8.24 -1.39 -14.36
CA PHE A 34 -9.27 -2.08 -13.60
C PHE A 34 -8.63 -2.73 -12.37
N GLN A 35 -9.27 -2.61 -11.22
CA GLN A 35 -8.93 -3.35 -10.01
C GLN A 35 -9.96 -4.46 -9.82
N GLY A 36 -9.50 -5.70 -9.77
CA GLY A 36 -10.38 -6.85 -9.53
C GLY A 36 -10.72 -6.96 -8.05
N VAL A 37 -12.01 -7.15 -7.76
CA VAL A 37 -12.53 -7.44 -6.41
C VAL A 37 -13.58 -8.54 -6.56
N ASP A 38 -13.45 -9.59 -5.77
CA ASP A 38 -14.46 -10.63 -5.67
C ASP A 38 -15.54 -10.23 -4.68
N GLY A 39 -16.80 -10.36 -5.06
CA GLY A 39 -17.95 -10.03 -4.21
C GLY A 39 -18.51 -11.20 -3.41
N ASP A 40 -18.17 -12.44 -3.80
CA ASP A 40 -18.79 -13.65 -3.26
C ASP A 40 -17.88 -14.44 -2.31
N VAL A 41 -16.60 -14.08 -2.21
CA VAL A 41 -15.66 -14.75 -1.31
C VAL A 41 -15.81 -14.21 0.10
N GLU A 42 -16.11 -15.09 1.03
CA GLU A 42 -16.05 -14.78 2.45
C GLU A 42 -14.60 -14.56 2.87
N ILE A 43 -14.37 -13.50 3.64
CA ILE A 43 -13.08 -13.28 4.27
C ILE A 43 -12.91 -14.34 5.35
N THR A 44 -12.02 -15.27 5.11
CA THR A 44 -11.72 -16.32 6.08
C THR A 44 -10.56 -15.89 6.99
N MET A 45 -10.66 -16.30 8.24
CA MET A 45 -9.63 -16.05 9.23
C MET A 45 -8.94 -17.38 9.52
N SER A 46 -7.65 -17.48 9.23
CA SER A 46 -6.92 -18.69 9.61
C SER A 46 -6.82 -18.77 11.13
N ASP A 47 -7.26 -19.90 11.67
CA ASP A 47 -7.36 -20.12 13.11
C ASP A 47 -6.02 -20.57 13.71
N ASN A 48 -4.98 -19.80 13.46
CA ASN A 48 -3.71 -20.04 14.11
C ASN A 48 -3.68 -19.21 15.41
N HIS A 49 -3.61 -19.87 16.57
CA HIS A 49 -3.69 -19.25 17.89
C HIS A 49 -2.74 -18.07 18.16
N ARG A 50 -1.79 -17.83 17.27
CA ARG A 50 -0.82 -16.74 17.39
C ARG A 50 -1.01 -15.63 16.39
N SER A 51 -1.65 -15.91 15.26
CA SER A 51 -1.86 -14.91 14.20
C SER A 51 -3.06 -15.29 13.36
N GLN A 52 -3.98 -14.39 13.28
CA GLN A 52 -5.07 -14.48 12.33
C GLN A 52 -4.63 -13.82 11.03
N VAL A 53 -4.76 -14.50 9.92
CA VAL A 53 -4.47 -14.00 8.59
C VAL A 53 -5.79 -13.88 7.85
N ALA A 54 -6.16 -12.67 7.47
CA ALA A 54 -7.30 -12.47 6.61
C ALA A 54 -6.94 -12.80 5.17
N GLU A 55 -7.72 -13.65 4.56
CA GLU A 55 -7.68 -13.87 3.12
C GLU A 55 -8.63 -12.91 2.46
N LEU A 56 -8.07 -11.93 1.76
CA LEU A 56 -8.86 -10.89 1.13
C LEU A 56 -9.53 -11.42 -0.15
N PRO A 57 -10.74 -10.94 -0.50
CA PRO A 57 -11.54 -11.51 -1.58
C PRO A 57 -10.85 -11.62 -2.93
N TYR A 58 -10.01 -10.65 -3.27
CA TYR A 58 -9.29 -10.67 -4.54
C TYR A 58 -8.17 -11.71 -4.64
N ALA A 59 -7.87 -12.43 -3.55
CA ALA A 59 -6.80 -13.44 -3.52
C ALA A 59 -7.14 -14.69 -4.34
N HIS A 60 -8.40 -15.00 -4.46
CA HIS A 60 -8.88 -16.30 -4.97
C HIS A 60 -9.56 -16.22 -6.32
N THR A 61 -9.75 -15.02 -6.87
CA THR A 61 -10.49 -14.86 -8.11
C THR A 61 -9.57 -14.81 -9.33
N ASP A 62 -9.87 -15.66 -10.30
CA ASP A 62 -9.22 -15.64 -11.60
C ASP A 62 -9.96 -14.67 -12.53
N PHE A 63 -9.47 -13.44 -12.57
CA PHE A 63 -10.08 -12.38 -13.35
C PHE A 63 -9.59 -12.40 -14.80
N HIS A 64 -10.54 -12.33 -15.72
CA HIS A 64 -10.28 -12.20 -17.17
C HIS A 64 -11.04 -10.99 -17.76
N PRO A 65 -10.74 -9.76 -17.30
CA PRO A 65 -11.47 -8.60 -17.79
C PRO A 65 -11.13 -8.29 -19.25
N GLU A 66 -12.11 -7.73 -19.95
CA GLU A 66 -11.96 -7.27 -21.33
C GLU A 66 -12.26 -5.77 -21.43
N CYS A 67 -11.55 -5.08 -22.29
CA CYS A 67 -11.77 -3.68 -22.62
C CYS A 67 -11.43 -3.43 -24.09
N CYS A 68 -12.20 -2.57 -24.77
CA CYS A 68 -12.05 -2.31 -26.21
C CYS A 68 -12.06 -3.58 -27.08
N GLY A 69 -12.83 -4.60 -26.67
CA GLY A 69 -12.94 -5.88 -27.38
C GLY A 69 -11.69 -6.77 -27.31
N LYS A 70 -10.80 -6.51 -26.35
CA LYS A 70 -9.58 -7.29 -26.14
C LYS A 70 -9.41 -7.63 -24.66
N PRO A 71 -8.77 -8.76 -24.31
CA PRO A 71 -8.37 -9.06 -22.95
C PRO A 71 -7.47 -7.96 -22.39
N MET A 72 -7.70 -7.60 -21.15
CA MET A 72 -6.81 -6.67 -20.44
C MET A 72 -5.57 -7.42 -19.94
N GLU A 73 -4.46 -6.71 -19.92
CA GLU A 73 -3.19 -7.21 -19.44
C GLU A 73 -3.09 -7.06 -17.91
N ARG A 74 -2.73 -8.13 -17.21
CA ARG A 74 -2.47 -8.07 -15.78
C ARG A 74 -1.19 -7.29 -15.53
N LEU A 75 -1.26 -6.31 -14.63
CA LEU A 75 -0.10 -5.53 -14.24
C LEU A 75 0.68 -6.28 -13.17
N GLU A 76 1.92 -6.61 -13.48
CA GLU A 76 2.87 -7.13 -12.51
C GLU A 76 3.49 -5.97 -11.73
N GLY A 77 3.57 -6.13 -10.40
CA GLY A 77 4.16 -5.14 -9.53
C GLY A 77 5.69 -5.15 -9.61
N ILE A 78 6.28 -4.01 -9.93
CA ILE A 78 7.73 -3.82 -9.95
C ILE A 78 8.15 -3.22 -8.62
N SER A 79 9.20 -3.74 -8.01
CA SER A 79 9.70 -3.20 -6.74
C SER A 79 10.12 -1.73 -6.87
N TYR A 80 9.75 -0.91 -5.91
CA TYR A 80 10.21 0.48 -5.83
C TYR A 80 11.73 0.62 -5.65
N LEU A 81 12.42 -0.47 -5.26
CA LEU A 81 13.88 -0.55 -5.15
C LEU A 81 14.55 -1.05 -6.44
N ASP A 82 13.79 -1.36 -7.48
CA ASP A 82 14.34 -1.74 -8.76
C ASP A 82 15.17 -0.58 -9.33
N PRO A 83 16.42 -0.82 -9.78
CA PRO A 83 17.27 0.25 -10.32
C PRO A 83 16.63 1.01 -11.47
N GLY A 84 15.91 0.32 -12.37
CA GLY A 84 15.21 0.95 -13.48
C GLY A 84 14.06 1.85 -13.03
N VAL A 85 13.45 1.56 -11.88
CA VAL A 85 12.44 2.43 -11.24
C VAL A 85 13.10 3.63 -10.58
N ILE A 86 14.13 3.39 -9.76
CA ILE A 86 14.81 4.45 -8.98
C ILE A 86 15.39 5.52 -9.89
N ASP A 87 15.93 5.14 -11.03
CA ASP A 87 16.50 6.08 -12.02
C ASP A 87 15.43 7.04 -12.57
N LYS A 88 14.19 6.64 -12.64
CA LYS A 88 13.06 7.40 -13.21
C LYS A 88 12.24 8.13 -12.16
N ILE A 89 11.90 7.43 -11.08
CA ILE A 89 11.12 7.95 -9.97
C ILE A 89 11.59 7.30 -8.66
N LYS A 90 11.80 8.12 -7.65
CA LYS A 90 12.05 7.65 -6.29
C LYS A 90 10.78 7.77 -5.48
N LEU A 91 10.48 6.74 -4.71
CA LEU A 91 9.36 6.70 -3.77
C LEU A 91 9.90 6.54 -2.36
N ASP A 92 9.24 7.18 -1.42
CA ASP A 92 9.52 7.04 0.01
C ASP A 92 8.22 7.20 0.81
N TYR A 93 8.22 6.76 2.05
CA TYR A 93 7.07 6.87 2.92
C TYR A 93 7.47 7.14 4.37
N GLU A 94 6.55 7.68 5.11
CA GLU A 94 6.67 7.92 6.54
C GLU A 94 5.35 7.58 7.23
N ILE A 95 5.39 6.80 8.31
CA ILE A 95 4.24 6.54 9.14
C ILE A 95 4.14 7.69 10.13
N VAL A 96 3.05 8.45 10.04
CA VAL A 96 2.83 9.69 10.79
C VAL A 96 1.50 9.63 11.52
N GLY A 97 1.25 10.63 12.32
CA GLY A 97 0.03 10.77 13.11
C GLY A 97 0.36 11.03 14.56
N SER A 98 -0.68 11.19 15.38
CA SER A 98 -0.53 11.38 16.81
C SER A 98 -0.24 10.05 17.52
N TYR A 99 -0.86 9.78 18.62
CA TYR A 99 -0.59 8.65 19.49
C TYR A 99 -0.55 7.28 18.76
N ASP A 100 -1.44 7.06 17.79
CA ASP A 100 -1.61 5.77 17.12
C ASP A 100 -0.86 5.66 15.79
N HIS A 101 -0.16 6.68 15.33
CA HIS A 101 0.52 6.73 14.03
C HIS A 101 -0.38 6.18 12.92
N ASN A 102 -1.56 6.75 12.80
CA ASN A 102 -2.65 6.27 11.96
C ASN A 102 -2.72 6.95 10.60
N ALA A 103 -1.61 7.40 10.10
CA ALA A 103 -1.50 7.93 8.75
C ALA A 103 -0.19 7.54 8.08
N LEU A 104 -0.25 7.39 6.78
CA LEU A 104 0.90 7.17 5.91
C LEU A 104 1.10 8.38 5.01
N ARG A 105 2.27 8.96 5.05
CA ARG A 105 2.71 10.02 4.17
C ARG A 105 3.63 9.45 3.11
N VAL A 106 3.21 9.49 1.85
CA VAL A 106 4.00 9.01 0.71
C VAL A 106 4.56 10.20 -0.04
N THR A 107 5.85 10.18 -0.27
CA THR A 107 6.59 11.17 -1.06
C THR A 107 7.16 10.54 -2.33
N TRP A 108 7.37 11.37 -3.34
CA TRP A 108 8.00 10.94 -4.59
C TRP A 108 8.84 12.06 -5.18
N LYS A 109 9.84 11.67 -5.96
CA LYS A 109 10.64 12.57 -6.78
C LYS A 109 10.78 11.99 -8.16
N VAL A 110 10.28 12.70 -9.16
CA VAL A 110 10.45 12.34 -10.56
C VAL A 110 11.80 12.82 -11.03
N ASN A 111 12.65 11.90 -11.48
CA ASN A 111 13.98 12.18 -11.98
C ASN A 111 13.97 12.42 -13.50
N GLU A 112 12.98 11.84 -14.21
CA GLU A 112 12.84 11.97 -15.66
C GLU A 112 11.39 12.29 -16.02
N SER A 113 11.20 13.29 -16.87
CA SER A 113 9.88 13.71 -17.33
C SER A 113 9.11 12.60 -18.04
N GLY A 114 7.81 12.54 -17.78
CA GLY A 114 6.90 11.53 -18.30
C GLY A 114 6.76 10.29 -17.44
N TYR A 115 7.41 10.27 -16.27
CA TYR A 115 7.27 9.21 -15.27
C TYR A 115 6.46 9.67 -14.04
N GLU A 116 5.69 10.74 -14.20
CA GLU A 116 4.83 11.26 -13.15
C GLU A 116 3.78 10.24 -12.73
N PRO A 117 3.57 10.06 -11.41
CA PRO A 117 2.53 9.16 -10.92
C PRO A 117 1.15 9.70 -11.27
N ARG A 118 0.24 8.82 -11.64
CA ARG A 118 -1.17 9.14 -11.90
C ARG A 118 -2.03 8.95 -10.66
N TRP A 119 -1.73 7.92 -9.93
CA TRP A 119 -2.40 7.62 -8.67
C TRP A 119 -1.50 6.78 -7.76
N PHE A 120 -1.82 6.83 -6.48
CA PHE A 120 -1.33 5.93 -5.46
C PHE A 120 -2.50 5.17 -4.86
N ALA A 121 -2.26 3.92 -4.51
CA ALA A 121 -3.19 3.14 -3.70
C ALA A 121 -2.44 2.53 -2.52
N ILE A 122 -3.14 2.30 -1.43
CA ILE A 122 -2.62 1.54 -0.32
C ILE A 122 -3.51 0.33 -0.08
N LYS A 123 -2.91 -0.85 -0.06
CA LYS A 123 -3.51 -2.06 0.44
C LYS A 123 -3.38 -2.08 1.95
N THR A 124 -4.49 -2.09 2.61
CA THR A 124 -4.59 -2.18 4.06
C THR A 124 -5.08 -3.56 4.47
N PHE A 125 -5.40 -3.69 5.73
CA PHE A 125 -5.98 -4.90 6.28
C PHE A 125 -7.42 -5.15 5.79
N THR A 126 -8.23 -4.10 5.70
CA THR A 126 -9.64 -4.21 5.35
C THR A 126 -9.95 -3.92 3.88
N GLY A 127 -8.98 -3.43 3.11
CA GLY A 127 -9.24 -3.09 1.72
C GLY A 127 -8.16 -2.28 1.05
N VAL A 128 -8.58 -1.43 0.12
CA VAL A 128 -7.71 -0.60 -0.70
C VAL A 128 -8.24 0.83 -0.75
N MET A 129 -7.38 1.77 -0.50
CA MET A 129 -7.67 3.19 -0.69
C MET A 129 -6.86 3.73 -1.87
N THR A 130 -7.52 4.34 -2.85
CA THR A 130 -6.87 4.95 -4.01
C THR A 130 -7.02 6.46 -4.00
N LYS A 131 -5.94 7.18 -4.30
CA LYS A 131 -5.92 8.63 -4.46
C LYS A 131 -5.22 9.02 -5.74
N TYR A 132 -5.88 9.87 -6.52
CA TYR A 132 -5.30 10.43 -7.74
C TYR A 132 -4.29 11.54 -7.42
N VAL A 133 -3.24 11.60 -8.23
CA VAL A 133 -2.33 12.73 -8.25
C VAL A 133 -2.89 13.77 -9.21
N THR A 134 -3.52 14.80 -8.66
CA THR A 134 -4.10 15.88 -9.47
C THR A 134 -3.01 16.75 -10.09
N PRO A 135 -3.26 17.42 -11.23
CA PRO A 135 -2.32 18.38 -11.81
C PRO A 135 -1.88 19.40 -10.75
N LYS A 136 -0.59 19.71 -10.70
CA LYS A 136 0.04 20.59 -9.70
C LYS A 136 0.05 20.04 -8.27
N LYS A 137 -0.31 18.76 -8.05
CA LYS A 137 -0.14 18.14 -6.75
C LYS A 137 1.34 17.85 -6.49
N TRP A 138 1.86 18.47 -5.47
CA TRP A 138 3.20 18.21 -4.93
C TRP A 138 3.16 17.11 -3.85
N PRO A 139 4.25 16.36 -3.67
CA PRO A 139 4.36 15.48 -2.53
C PRO A 139 4.20 16.27 -1.21
N PRO A 140 3.68 15.66 -0.17
CA PRO A 140 3.25 14.28 -0.06
C PRO A 140 1.79 14.05 -0.44
N ILE A 141 1.45 12.77 -0.66
CA ILE A 141 0.08 12.28 -0.55
C ILE A 141 -0.08 11.56 0.79
N VAL A 142 -1.21 11.73 1.46
CA VAL A 142 -1.42 11.18 2.81
C VAL A 142 -2.62 10.26 2.80
N PHE A 143 -2.44 9.05 3.35
CA PHE A 143 -3.51 8.09 3.62
C PHE A 143 -3.75 8.05 5.12
N ALA A 144 -4.98 8.34 5.53
CA ALA A 144 -5.39 8.21 6.92
C ALA A 144 -5.93 6.80 7.14
N PHE A 145 -5.53 6.19 8.25
CA PHE A 145 -6.04 4.91 8.70
C PHE A 145 -7.03 5.13 9.82
N ALA A 146 -8.08 4.34 9.82
CA ALA A 146 -9.07 4.35 10.87
C ALA A 146 -9.44 2.91 11.20
N ASP A 147 -10.08 2.73 12.35
CA ASP A 147 -10.59 1.47 12.80
C ASP A 147 -9.55 0.33 12.69
N GLU A 148 -9.88 -0.73 12.00
CA GLU A 148 -9.01 -1.90 11.91
C GLU A 148 -7.71 -1.63 11.19
N ASP A 149 -7.69 -0.78 10.20
CA ASP A 149 -6.49 -0.44 9.44
C ASP A 149 -5.48 0.40 10.22
N ALA A 150 -5.90 1.05 11.30
CA ALA A 150 -4.99 1.77 12.18
C ALA A 150 -4.04 0.83 12.93
N TYR A 151 -4.40 -0.46 13.08
CA TYR A 151 -3.77 -1.41 13.98
C TYR A 151 -3.35 -2.71 13.28
N ALA A 152 -2.42 -2.66 12.38
CA ALA A 152 -1.84 -3.88 11.79
C ALA A 152 -0.76 -4.49 12.68
N TYR A 153 -0.67 -5.83 12.71
CA TYR A 153 0.26 -6.55 13.57
C TYR A 153 1.20 -7.44 12.79
N CYS A 154 2.45 -7.53 13.30
CA CYS A 154 3.44 -8.48 12.83
C CYS A 154 3.45 -9.76 13.69
N ASP A 155 4.25 -10.77 13.26
CA ASP A 155 4.35 -12.12 13.85
C ASP A 155 5.19 -12.21 15.09
N GLU A 156 5.90 -11.18 15.44
CA GLU A 156 6.81 -11.23 16.53
C GLU A 156 6.07 -11.24 17.86
N ASP A 157 6.27 -12.29 18.62
CA ASP A 157 5.74 -12.46 19.96
C ASP A 157 6.89 -12.58 20.98
N PRO A 158 7.00 -11.64 21.91
CA PRO A 158 6.30 -10.37 21.98
C PRO A 158 6.95 -9.29 21.10
N CYS A 159 6.17 -8.60 20.29
CA CYS A 159 6.63 -7.39 19.64
C CYS A 159 6.57 -6.23 20.63
N LEU A 160 7.63 -6.01 21.36
CA LEU A 160 7.73 -4.91 22.33
C LEU A 160 7.70 -3.52 21.67
N GLU A 161 8.00 -3.47 20.38
CA GLU A 161 8.03 -2.23 19.59
C GLU A 161 6.67 -1.89 18.96
N CYS A 162 5.75 -2.83 18.95
CA CYS A 162 4.45 -2.67 18.33
C CYS A 162 3.47 -1.90 19.20
N THR A 163 3.74 -0.63 19.38
CA THR A 163 2.79 0.30 19.97
C THR A 163 1.89 0.88 18.89
N PHE A 164 1.07 0.05 18.24
CA PHE A 164 0.09 0.49 17.23
C PHE A 164 0.65 1.17 15.97
N ARG A 165 1.96 1.17 15.80
CA ARG A 165 2.64 1.89 14.72
C ARG A 165 3.01 1.01 13.54
N CYS A 166 3.04 -0.32 13.73
CA CYS A 166 3.47 -1.25 12.70
C CYS A 166 2.43 -1.33 11.58
N LYS A 167 2.88 -1.11 10.36
CA LYS A 167 2.07 -1.24 9.14
C LYS A 167 2.60 -2.36 8.24
N ARG A 168 3.34 -3.30 8.82
CA ARG A 168 3.90 -4.44 8.09
C ARG A 168 2.81 -5.27 7.44
N GLY A 169 3.01 -5.60 6.17
CA GLY A 169 2.04 -6.31 5.34
C GLY A 169 1.12 -5.39 4.55
N MET A 170 1.04 -4.11 4.88
CA MET A 170 0.44 -3.13 3.99
C MET A 170 1.40 -2.83 2.83
N GLU A 171 0.86 -2.42 1.70
CA GLU A 171 1.63 -2.11 0.49
C GLU A 171 1.11 -0.86 -0.17
N VAL A 172 2.01 0.00 -0.58
CA VAL A 172 1.69 1.14 -1.44
C VAL A 172 1.92 0.75 -2.90
N TYR A 173 0.95 1.04 -3.72
CA TYR A 173 1.02 0.95 -5.16
C TYR A 173 1.12 2.35 -5.75
N CYS A 174 2.04 2.53 -6.69
CA CYS A 174 2.18 3.74 -7.48
C CYS A 174 2.04 3.37 -8.95
N TYR A 175 1.14 4.01 -9.66
CA TYR A 175 0.97 3.80 -11.08
C TYR A 175 1.52 4.95 -11.90
N THR A 176 2.40 4.62 -12.83
CA THR A 176 2.89 5.53 -13.86
C THR A 176 2.62 4.93 -15.25
N PRO A 177 2.19 5.70 -16.26
CA PRO A 177 1.86 5.14 -17.57
C PRO A 177 3.02 4.44 -18.29
N LYS A 178 4.26 4.85 -17.99
CA LYS A 178 5.46 4.32 -18.65
C LYS A 178 6.07 3.09 -17.96
N ILE A 179 6.01 3.03 -16.62
CA ILE A 179 6.54 1.88 -15.86
C ILE A 179 5.45 0.83 -15.64
N GLY A 180 4.21 1.29 -15.45
CA GLY A 180 3.13 0.44 -14.94
C GLY A 180 2.98 0.57 -13.43
N LEU A 181 2.88 -0.57 -12.74
CA LEU A 181 2.60 -0.66 -11.32
C LEU A 181 3.89 -0.83 -10.52
N ILE A 182 4.19 0.12 -9.67
CA ILE A 182 5.31 0.07 -8.72
C ILE A 182 4.76 -0.31 -7.36
N VAL A 183 5.41 -1.24 -6.67
CA VAL A 183 4.99 -1.74 -5.35
C VAL A 183 6.04 -1.40 -4.30
N MET A 184 5.58 -0.82 -3.21
CA MET A 184 6.39 -0.44 -2.05
C MET A 184 5.78 -1.06 -0.79
N PRO A 185 6.31 -2.18 -0.30
CA PRO A 185 5.88 -2.78 0.96
C PRO A 185 6.20 -1.86 2.13
N LEU A 186 5.29 -1.79 3.09
CA LEU A 186 5.53 -1.06 4.33
C LEU A 186 6.22 -1.97 5.34
N ASP A 187 7.26 -1.44 5.98
CA ASP A 187 7.93 -2.09 7.09
C ASP A 187 7.35 -1.60 8.43
N ARG A 188 7.93 -2.05 9.52
CA ARG A 188 7.38 -2.00 10.85
C ARG A 188 7.02 -0.63 11.37
N MET A 189 7.88 0.35 11.32
CA MET A 189 7.64 1.58 12.05
C MET A 189 8.08 2.85 11.35
N ILE A 190 9.14 2.80 10.62
CA ILE A 190 9.75 3.98 10.05
C ILE A 190 10.41 3.56 8.76
N ALA A 191 9.94 4.02 7.65
CA ALA A 191 10.88 4.34 6.63
C ALA A 191 11.51 5.65 7.06
N THR A 192 12.53 5.57 7.83
CA THR A 192 13.48 6.66 7.81
C THR A 192 14.03 6.58 6.40
N GLY A 193 13.77 7.62 5.62
CA GLY A 193 14.27 7.72 4.28
C GLY A 193 15.72 7.32 4.21
N SER A 194 15.95 6.05 3.91
CA SER A 194 17.29 5.53 3.63
C SER A 194 17.88 6.17 2.38
N ALA A 195 17.12 7.02 1.72
CA ALA A 195 17.49 7.68 0.48
C ALA A 195 17.71 9.20 0.61
N GLY A 196 17.76 9.76 1.82
CA GLY A 196 18.04 11.19 1.98
C GLY A 196 17.10 12.07 1.18
N PHE A 197 15.81 11.88 1.35
CA PHE A 197 14.82 12.71 0.70
C PHE A 197 14.82 14.08 1.38
N GLU A 198 15.53 15.03 0.81
CA GLU A 198 15.23 16.43 1.07
C GLU A 198 13.81 16.70 0.56
N ALA A 199 12.95 17.20 1.44
CA ALA A 199 11.61 17.61 1.05
C ALA A 199 11.75 18.58 -0.14
N VAL A 200 11.16 18.23 -1.27
CA VAL A 200 11.10 19.13 -2.42
C VAL A 200 10.13 20.24 -2.03
N GLU A 201 10.67 21.38 -1.64
CA GLU A 201 9.85 22.57 -1.44
C GLU A 201 9.24 22.99 -2.78
N PRO A 202 7.95 23.31 -2.81
CA PRO A 202 7.34 23.83 -4.03
C PRO A 202 8.05 25.13 -4.44
N PRO A 203 8.25 25.35 -5.73
CA PRO A 203 8.80 26.62 -6.18
C PRO A 203 7.91 27.76 -5.69
N ILE A 204 8.54 28.79 -5.14
CA ILE A 204 7.89 29.96 -4.52
C ILE A 204 6.93 30.68 -5.48
N ASP A 205 7.02 30.42 -6.76
CA ASP A 205 6.27 31.10 -7.83
C ASP A 205 5.01 30.35 -8.32
N ALA A 206 4.56 29.31 -7.62
CA ALA A 206 3.33 28.59 -7.97
C ALA A 206 2.08 29.32 -7.40
N LYS A 207 1.84 30.57 -7.83
CA LYS A 207 0.57 31.28 -7.63
C LYS A 207 -0.35 31.13 -8.82
#